data_d49e4fd6dea372917734cbe612406b05
#
_entry.id   d49e4fd6dea372917734cbe612406b05
#
_cell.length_a   1.000
_cell.length_b   1.000
_cell.length_c   1.000
_cell.angle_alpha   90.00
_cell.angle_beta   90.00
_cell.angle_gamma   90.00
#
_symmetry.space_group_name_H-M   'P 1'
#
loop_
_entity.id
_entity.type
_entity.pdbx_description
1 polymer ?
#
loop_
_entity_poly.entity_id
_entity_poly.type
_entity_poly.pdbx_seq_one_letter_code
_entity_poly.pdbx_strand_id
1 'polypeptide(L)' 'MSKQDKYSAYVYWCMKQGEAPLSFNAWSSTVRKGTLYV' A
#
# COMPACT_ATOMS: atom_id res chain seq x y z
N MET A 1 12.71 -7.12 3.79
CA MET A 1 11.39 -6.68 4.12
C MET A 1 10.35 -7.34 3.30
N SER A 2 9.28 -7.73 3.93
CA SER A 2 8.24 -8.44 3.22
C SER A 2 7.21 -7.46 2.70
N LYS A 3 6.40 -7.94 1.78
CA LYS A 3 5.35 -7.12 1.23
C LYS A 3 4.36 -6.68 2.28
N GLN A 4 4.12 -7.55 3.24
CA GLN A 4 3.17 -7.24 4.29
C GLN A 4 3.63 -6.06 5.12
N ASP A 5 4.92 -5.95 5.30
CA ASP A 5 5.47 -4.83 6.04
C ASP A 5 5.15 -3.52 5.33
N LYS A 6 5.34 -3.51 4.03
CA LYS A 6 5.08 -2.31 3.26
C LYS A 6 3.60 -1.98 3.24
N TYR A 7 2.77 -3.00 3.14
CA TYR A 7 1.35 -2.78 3.14
C TYR A 7 0.88 -2.21 4.47
N SER A 8 1.46 -2.70 5.53
CA SER A 8 1.12 -2.20 6.86
C SER A 8 1.42 -0.72 6.98
N ALA A 9 2.55 -0.32 6.50
CA ALA A 9 2.93 1.08 6.52
C ALA A 9 1.99 1.90 5.65
N TYR A 10 1.60 1.35 4.53
CA TYR A 10 0.68 2.03 3.64
C TYR A 10 -0.67 2.25 4.32
N VAL A 11 -1.16 1.22 4.99
CA VAL A 11 -2.44 1.32 5.68
C VAL A 11 -2.37 2.38 6.78
N TYR A 12 -1.29 2.35 7.53
CA TYR A 12 -1.11 3.31 8.60
C TYR A 12 -1.12 4.73 8.04
N TRP A 13 -0.45 4.93 6.95
CA TRP A 13 -0.37 6.24 6.32
C TRP A 13 -1.75 6.70 5.86
N CYS A 14 -2.50 5.79 5.23
CA CYS A 14 -3.83 6.13 4.78
C CYS A 14 -4.73 6.53 5.93
N MET A 15 -4.62 5.83 7.03
CA MET A 15 -5.43 6.15 8.18
C MET A 15 -5.10 7.52 8.74
N LYS A 16 -3.84 7.87 8.69
CA LYS A 16 -3.44 9.18 9.16
C LYS A 16 -4.00 10.27 8.27
N GLN A 17 -4.13 9.99 7.01
CA GLN A 17 -4.68 10.96 6.07
C GLN A 17 -6.19 10.97 6.10
N GLY A 18 -6.79 10.01 6.78
CA GLY A 18 -8.23 9.93 6.82
C GLY A 18 -8.81 9.28 5.58
N GLU A 19 -8.05 8.45 4.91
CA GLU A 19 -8.50 7.79 3.71
C GLU A 19 -8.54 6.29 3.92
N ALA A 20 -9.40 5.63 3.16
CA ALA A 20 -9.53 4.19 3.26
C ALA A 20 -8.47 3.55 2.37
N PRO A 21 -7.69 2.63 2.92
CA PRO A 21 -6.67 1.97 2.11
C PRO A 21 -7.26 0.93 1.18
N LEU A 22 -6.56 0.64 0.12
CA LEU A 22 -6.97 -0.41 -0.79
C LEU A 22 -6.76 -1.76 -0.13
N SER A 23 -7.46 -2.75 -0.64
CA SER A 23 -7.24 -4.10 -0.14
C SER A 23 -5.84 -4.54 -0.54
N PHE A 24 -5.34 -5.54 0.16
CA PHE A 24 -3.99 -6.00 -0.10
C PHE A 24 -3.80 -6.39 -1.56
N ASN A 25 -4.79 -7.06 -2.11
CA ASN A 25 -4.72 -7.48 -3.50
C ASN A 25 -4.65 -6.29 -4.44
N ALA A 26 -5.51 -5.32 -4.23
CA ALA A 26 -5.53 -4.16 -5.09
C ALA A 26 -4.25 -3.35 -4.94
N TRP A 27 -3.82 -3.17 -3.70
CA TRP A 27 -2.60 -2.42 -3.46
C TRP A 27 -1.39 -3.11 -4.07
N SER A 28 -1.32 -4.42 -3.89
CA SER A 28 -0.21 -5.19 -4.40
C SER A 28 -0.15 -5.10 -5.93
N SER A 29 -1.30 -5.12 -6.56
CA SER A 29 -1.36 -5.01 -7.99
C SER A 29 -0.85 -3.66 -8.46
N THR A 30 -1.21 -2.62 -7.75
CA THR A 30 -0.78 -1.29 -8.09
C THR A 30 0.72 -1.13 -7.95
N VAL A 31 1.25 -1.64 -6.86
CA VAL A 31 2.67 -1.55 -6.62
C VAL A 31 3.44 -2.37 -7.64
N ARG A 32 2.85 -3.49 -8.04
CA ARG A 32 3.51 -4.36 -8.98
C ARG A 32 3.72 -3.69 -10.31
N LYS A 33 2.81 -2.86 -10.71
CA LYS A 33 2.96 -2.13 -11.94
C LYS A 33 4.14 -1.20 -11.88
N GLY A 34 4.64 -0.96 -10.71
CA GLY A 34 5.87 -0.24 -10.54
C GLY A 34 5.85 1.14 -11.08
N THR A 35 4.74 1.72 -11.05
CA THR A 35 4.65 3.00 -11.67
C THR A 35 4.91 4.12 -10.74
N LEU A 36 4.83 3.87 -9.47
CA LEU A 36 4.86 4.99 -8.60
C LEU A 36 6.17 5.20 -7.93
N TYR A 37 6.63 4.21 -7.32
CA TYR A 37 7.80 4.42 -6.54
C TYR A 37 8.93 3.69 -7.07
N VAL A 38 9.39 3.97 -8.10
CA VAL A 38 10.50 3.21 -8.52
C VAL A 38 11.78 3.57 -7.86
#